data_7ad72f742952228ef677b68fc80dc026
#
_entry.id   7ad72f742952228ef677b68fc80dc026
#
_cell.length_a   1.000
_cell.length_b   1.000
_cell.length_c   1.000
_cell.angle_alpha   90.00
_cell.angle_beta   90.00
_cell.angle_gamma   90.00
#
_symmetry.space_group_name_H-M   'P 1'
#
loop_
_entity.id
_entity.type
_entity.pdbx_description
1 polymer ?
#
loop_
_entity_poly.entity_id
_entity_poly.type
_entity_poly.pdbx_seq_one_letter_code
_entity_poly.pdbx_strand_id
1 'polypeptide(L)'
;DLLQALERELARRRFGSPVRLEIADDMTESMLELLLRELDVHPGDVIEVPGLLDLSSLWQIYAVDRPTLKDRTFVPATHPAFAERETPKSIFATLREGDVLVHHPYDSFSTSVQRFIEQAAADPNVLAIKQTLYRTSGDSPIVRALIDAAEAGKQVVALVGLKTHCKTALVVRREGPTIRRYCHVGTGNYNSKTARLYEDVGLLTAAPDIGADLTDLFNSLTGYSRKLSYRNLLVAPHGIRAGIIDRVEREVAAHRAEGAHNGKGRIRLKMNALVDEQVIDALYRASRAGVRIEVVVRGICALRPGAQGISENIIVRSILGRFLEHSRILHFRAIDEFWIGSADMMHRNLDRRVEVMAQVKNPRLTAQLDELFESALDPCTRCWELGPDGQWTASPQEGHSVRDHQESLMERHRSP
;
A
#
# COMPACT_ATOMS: atom_id res chain seq x y z
N ASP A 1 -12.25 28.24 19.56
CA ASP A 1 -11.80 28.36 18.18
C ASP A 1 -10.87 27.22 17.85
N LEU A 2 -11.27 26.36 16.86
CA LEU A 2 -10.59 25.12 16.52
C LEU A 2 -9.15 25.36 16.03
N LEU A 3 -8.93 26.47 15.31
CA LEU A 3 -7.61 26.83 14.77
C LEU A 3 -6.62 27.16 15.89
N GLN A 4 -7.06 27.93 16.88
CA GLN A 4 -6.25 28.27 18.06
C GLN A 4 -5.98 27.05 18.95
N ALA A 5 -6.92 26.12 19.05
CA ALA A 5 -6.69 24.87 19.77
C ALA A 5 -5.68 23.96 19.02
N LEU A 6 -5.73 23.88 17.69
CA LEU A 6 -4.75 23.18 16.86
C LEU A 6 -3.36 23.84 16.93
N GLU A 7 -3.28 25.16 16.89
CA GLU A 7 -2.01 25.89 17.05
C GLU A 7 -1.38 25.65 18.41
N ARG A 8 -2.18 25.65 19.50
CA ARG A 8 -1.70 25.32 20.85
C ARG A 8 -1.21 23.86 20.96
N GLU A 9 -1.92 22.89 20.37
CA GLU A 9 -1.49 21.50 20.37
C GLU A 9 -0.24 21.26 19.50
N LEU A 10 -0.09 21.97 18.39
CA LEU A 10 1.13 21.94 17.59
C LEU A 10 2.32 22.59 18.28
N ALA A 11 2.08 23.68 19.02
CA ALA A 11 3.09 24.30 19.85
C ALA A 11 3.53 23.39 21.02
N ARG A 12 2.58 22.70 21.68
CA ARG A 12 2.88 21.72 22.74
C ARG A 12 3.72 20.55 22.24
N ARG A 13 3.55 20.09 20.98
CA ARG A 13 4.36 19.02 20.41
C ARG A 13 5.84 19.38 20.21
N ARG A 14 6.16 20.66 20.04
CA ARG A 14 7.54 21.15 19.98
C ARG A 14 8.25 21.13 21.32
N PHE A 15 7.49 21.07 22.41
CA PHE A 15 7.98 21.10 23.80
C PHE A 15 7.52 19.86 24.58
N GLY A 16 7.25 18.74 23.89
CA GLY A 16 7.03 17.46 24.54
C GLY A 16 8.30 17.00 25.25
N SER A 17 8.16 16.37 26.42
CA SER A 17 9.30 15.81 27.15
C SER A 17 10.03 14.80 26.24
N PRO A 18 11.36 14.90 26.11
CA PRO A 18 12.15 13.89 25.40
C PRO A 18 11.95 12.51 26.06
N VAL A 19 11.83 11.47 25.24
CA VAL A 19 11.66 10.07 25.70
C VAL A 19 12.85 9.20 25.34
N ARG A 20 13.87 9.80 24.72
CA ARG A 20 15.11 9.14 24.29
C ARG A 20 16.17 10.21 24.01
N LEU A 21 17.37 9.98 24.51
CA LEU A 21 18.56 10.78 24.23
C LEU A 21 19.64 9.88 23.65
N GLU A 22 20.03 10.12 22.40
CA GLU A 22 21.17 9.45 21.77
C GLU A 22 22.41 10.32 21.91
N ILE A 23 23.48 9.76 22.42
CA ILE A 23 24.77 10.41 22.62
C ILE A 23 25.89 9.64 21.92
N ALA A 24 26.98 10.35 21.58
CA ALA A 24 28.21 9.71 21.13
C ALA A 24 28.90 8.98 22.29
N ASP A 25 29.59 7.91 22.02
CA ASP A 25 30.30 7.09 22.99
C ASP A 25 31.52 7.80 23.62
N ASP A 26 31.96 8.92 23.04
CA ASP A 26 33.01 9.79 23.55
C ASP A 26 32.50 11.00 24.32
N MET A 27 31.18 11.11 24.59
CA MET A 27 30.61 12.22 25.35
C MET A 27 31.12 12.25 26.79
N THR A 28 31.53 13.43 27.28
CA THR A 28 31.97 13.58 28.64
C THR A 28 30.82 13.49 29.65
N GLU A 29 31.08 12.91 30.81
CA GLU A 29 30.08 12.73 31.87
C GLU A 29 29.44 14.07 32.29
N SER A 30 30.23 15.15 32.42
CA SER A 30 29.71 16.50 32.74
C SER A 30 28.76 17.04 31.67
N MET A 31 28.97 16.73 30.41
CA MET A 31 28.05 17.15 29.33
C MET A 31 26.77 16.32 29.36
N LEU A 32 26.89 15.03 29.62
CA LEU A 32 25.73 14.14 29.76
C LEU A 32 24.84 14.58 30.94
N GLU A 33 25.44 14.88 32.12
CA GLU A 33 24.69 15.37 33.28
C GLU A 33 23.97 16.70 32.99
N LEU A 34 24.63 17.61 32.25
CA LEU A 34 24.02 18.84 31.78
C LEU A 34 22.81 18.59 30.91
N LEU A 35 22.94 17.71 29.91
CA LEU A 35 21.84 17.36 28.99
C LEU A 35 20.67 16.68 29.71
N LEU A 36 20.93 15.75 30.61
CA LEU A 36 19.89 15.10 31.42
C LEU A 36 19.07 16.09 32.21
N ARG A 37 19.75 17.07 32.87
CA ARG A 37 19.10 18.09 33.66
C ARG A 37 18.31 19.08 32.79
N GLU A 38 18.91 19.61 31.73
CA GLU A 38 18.28 20.67 30.92
C GLU A 38 17.14 20.12 30.02
N LEU A 39 17.22 18.86 29.62
CA LEU A 39 16.21 18.21 28.78
C LEU A 39 15.17 17.42 29.59
N ASP A 40 15.36 17.28 30.91
CA ASP A 40 14.51 16.47 31.81
C ASP A 40 14.38 15.03 31.31
N VAL A 41 15.52 14.40 30.96
CA VAL A 41 15.60 13.02 30.47
C VAL A 41 16.05 12.09 31.59
N HIS A 42 15.37 10.96 31.75
CA HIS A 42 15.80 9.96 32.72
C HIS A 42 17.07 9.25 32.23
N PRO A 43 18.06 8.93 33.09
CA PRO A 43 19.28 8.22 32.67
C PRO A 43 19.04 6.90 31.96
N GLY A 44 17.93 6.21 32.25
CA GLY A 44 17.54 4.97 31.56
C GLY A 44 17.06 5.16 30.10
N ASP A 45 16.81 6.41 29.68
CA ASP A 45 16.41 6.75 28.32
C ASP A 45 17.59 7.23 27.47
N VAL A 46 18.81 7.16 28.00
CA VAL A 46 20.06 7.46 27.29
C VAL A 46 20.56 6.24 26.54
N ILE A 47 20.93 6.42 25.28
CA ILE A 47 21.51 5.40 24.43
C ILE A 47 22.84 5.91 23.88
N GLU A 48 23.91 5.24 24.21
CA GLU A 48 25.21 5.46 23.60
C GLU A 48 25.25 4.83 22.21
N VAL A 49 25.59 5.65 21.22
CA VAL A 49 25.67 5.24 19.82
C VAL A 49 27.12 5.27 19.36
N PRO A 50 27.74 4.13 19.08
CA PRO A 50 29.09 4.11 18.53
C PRO A 50 29.04 4.59 17.08
N GLY A 51 29.65 5.74 16.78
CA GLY A 51 29.75 6.29 15.44
C GLY A 51 28.82 7.47 15.16
N LEU A 52 28.17 7.48 14.01
CA LEU A 52 27.37 8.63 13.56
C LEU A 52 26.01 8.69 14.27
N LEU A 53 25.77 9.76 15.03
CA LEU A 53 24.49 10.01 15.69
C LEU A 53 23.37 10.34 14.70
N ASP A 54 23.66 11.17 13.68
CA ASP A 54 22.67 11.57 12.68
C ASP A 54 22.87 10.77 11.37
N LEU A 55 22.17 9.65 11.27
CA LEU A 55 22.17 8.83 10.06
C LEU A 55 21.56 9.55 8.85
N SER A 56 20.79 10.63 9.04
CA SER A 56 20.25 11.42 7.93
C SER A 56 21.35 12.16 7.17
N SER A 57 22.48 12.42 7.82
CA SER A 57 23.67 13.00 7.18
C SER A 57 24.26 12.12 6.06
N LEU A 58 23.96 10.81 6.05
CA LEU A 58 24.36 9.89 4.97
C LEU A 58 23.81 10.31 3.60
N TRP A 59 22.73 11.09 3.55
CA TRP A 59 22.26 11.68 2.30
C TRP A 59 23.29 12.60 1.65
N GLN A 60 24.17 13.23 2.42
CA GLN A 60 25.26 14.06 1.90
C GLN A 60 26.31 13.18 1.19
N ILE A 61 26.60 12.01 1.73
CA ILE A 61 27.46 11.00 1.08
C ILE A 61 26.80 10.50 -0.22
N TYR A 62 25.50 10.21 -0.16
CA TYR A 62 24.76 9.79 -1.36
C TYR A 62 24.72 10.90 -2.43
N ALA A 63 24.74 12.18 -2.04
CA ALA A 63 24.78 13.31 -2.97
C ALA A 63 26.12 13.45 -3.73
N VAL A 64 27.20 12.83 -3.25
CA VAL A 64 28.51 12.86 -3.94
C VAL A 64 28.37 12.28 -5.34
N ASP A 65 28.96 12.94 -6.35
CA ASP A 65 28.90 12.52 -7.75
C ASP A 65 29.76 11.27 -7.98
N ARG A 66 29.16 10.12 -7.86
CA ARG A 66 29.72 8.78 -8.12
C ARG A 66 28.67 7.89 -8.76
N PRO A 67 28.37 8.06 -10.06
CA PRO A 67 27.30 7.33 -10.75
C PRO A 67 27.45 5.81 -10.73
N THR A 68 28.72 5.32 -10.71
CA THR A 68 29.02 3.88 -10.68
C THR A 68 28.68 3.19 -9.36
N LEU A 69 28.50 3.98 -8.29
CA LEU A 69 28.11 3.49 -6.95
C LEU A 69 26.63 3.70 -6.66
N LYS A 70 25.86 4.14 -7.65
CA LYS A 70 24.43 4.38 -7.54
C LYS A 70 23.66 3.46 -8.49
N ASP A 71 22.41 3.21 -8.16
CA ASP A 71 21.51 2.52 -9.08
C ASP A 71 21.38 3.28 -10.39
N ARG A 72 21.33 2.54 -11.51
CA ARG A 72 21.05 3.13 -12.83
C ARG A 72 19.68 3.81 -12.81
N THR A 73 19.57 4.99 -13.44
CA THR A 73 18.29 5.67 -13.55
C THR A 73 17.24 4.75 -14.17
N PHE A 74 16.14 4.57 -13.48
CA PHE A 74 14.98 3.85 -13.99
C PHE A 74 13.92 4.86 -14.45
N VAL A 75 13.47 4.71 -15.70
CA VAL A 75 12.40 5.52 -16.28
C VAL A 75 11.15 4.64 -16.37
N PRO A 76 10.07 5.00 -15.65
CA PRO A 76 8.80 4.28 -15.74
C PRO A 76 8.23 4.28 -17.16
N ALA A 77 7.68 3.15 -17.59
CA ALA A 77 7.02 3.03 -18.88
C ALA A 77 5.58 3.58 -18.83
N THR A 78 5.06 4.07 -19.94
CA THR A 78 3.62 4.30 -20.05
C THR A 78 2.92 2.96 -20.20
N HIS A 79 1.91 2.71 -19.35
CA HIS A 79 1.13 1.49 -19.43
C HIS A 79 0.50 1.31 -20.84
N PRO A 80 0.55 0.11 -21.46
CA PRO A 80 0.11 -0.09 -22.85
C PRO A 80 -1.33 0.37 -23.14
N ALA A 81 -2.24 0.27 -22.16
CA ALA A 81 -3.62 0.75 -22.30
C ALA A 81 -3.72 2.28 -22.44
N PHE A 82 -2.70 3.02 -22.03
CA PHE A 82 -2.64 4.49 -22.06
C PHE A 82 -1.57 5.02 -23.02
N ALA A 83 -0.89 4.15 -23.75
CA ALA A 83 0.10 4.53 -24.75
C ALA A 83 -0.55 5.40 -25.83
N GLU A 84 0.18 6.41 -26.29
CA GLU A 84 -0.26 7.29 -27.38
C GLU A 84 -0.33 6.47 -28.68
N ARG A 85 -1.48 6.60 -29.37
CA ARG A 85 -1.73 6.10 -30.70
C ARG A 85 -1.92 7.30 -31.63
N GLU A 86 -2.01 7.08 -32.94
CA GLU A 86 -2.30 8.13 -33.91
C GLU A 86 -3.49 9.03 -33.51
N THR A 87 -4.49 8.44 -32.85
CA THR A 87 -5.60 9.19 -32.23
C THR A 87 -5.53 9.00 -30.71
N PRO A 88 -5.16 10.02 -29.91
CA PRO A 88 -5.09 9.92 -28.46
C PRO A 88 -6.45 9.54 -27.88
N LYS A 89 -6.51 8.39 -27.21
CA LYS A 89 -7.72 7.92 -26.53
C LYS A 89 -7.80 8.54 -25.14
N SER A 90 -8.97 9.02 -24.74
CA SER A 90 -9.15 9.47 -23.36
C SER A 90 -9.09 8.29 -22.40
N ILE A 91 -8.60 8.49 -21.18
CA ILE A 91 -8.59 7.45 -20.12
C ILE A 91 -10.02 6.92 -19.90
N PHE A 92 -11.04 7.77 -19.96
CA PHE A 92 -12.43 7.34 -19.83
C PHE A 92 -12.88 6.39 -20.94
N ALA A 93 -12.41 6.60 -22.16
CA ALA A 93 -12.69 5.68 -23.27
C ALA A 93 -12.03 4.32 -23.05
N THR A 94 -10.79 4.29 -22.60
CA THR A 94 -10.07 3.05 -22.23
C THR A 94 -10.80 2.30 -21.11
N LEU A 95 -11.21 2.99 -20.05
CA LEU A 95 -11.89 2.37 -18.90
C LEU A 95 -13.32 1.89 -19.23
N ARG A 96 -13.95 2.38 -20.29
CA ARG A 96 -15.21 1.78 -20.79
C ARG A 96 -14.99 0.42 -21.45
N GLU A 97 -13.82 0.16 -21.98
CA GLU A 97 -13.48 -1.11 -22.62
C GLU A 97 -13.04 -2.17 -21.61
N GLY A 98 -12.50 -1.74 -20.48
CA GLY A 98 -12.10 -2.64 -19.39
C GLY A 98 -11.31 -1.95 -18.30
N ASP A 99 -11.20 -2.65 -17.20
CA ASP A 99 -10.39 -2.23 -16.07
C ASP A 99 -8.89 -2.26 -16.42
N VAL A 100 -8.11 -1.39 -15.77
CA VAL A 100 -6.66 -1.31 -15.92
C VAL A 100 -6.01 -1.40 -14.55
N LEU A 101 -5.03 -2.29 -14.41
CA LEU A 101 -4.16 -2.38 -13.23
C LEU A 101 -2.83 -1.71 -13.59
N VAL A 102 -2.43 -0.70 -12.83
CA VAL A 102 -1.11 -0.06 -12.96
C VAL A 102 -0.21 -0.51 -11.83
N HIS A 103 1.08 -0.70 -12.13
CA HIS A 103 2.08 -1.19 -11.18
C HIS A 103 3.26 -0.21 -11.10
N HIS A 104 3.22 0.69 -10.12
CA HIS A 104 4.30 1.64 -9.87
C HIS A 104 5.47 0.96 -9.13
N PRO A 105 6.72 1.39 -9.36
CA PRO A 105 7.17 2.46 -10.24
C PRO A 105 7.37 2.02 -11.70
N TYR A 106 7.03 0.79 -12.05
CA TYR A 106 7.26 0.23 -13.40
C TYR A 106 6.39 0.94 -14.43
N ASP A 107 5.10 1.08 -14.14
CA ASP A 107 4.20 1.95 -14.89
C ASP A 107 4.30 3.39 -14.39
N SER A 108 4.30 4.33 -15.31
CA SER A 108 4.38 5.76 -15.01
C SER A 108 3.12 6.27 -14.31
N PHE A 109 3.28 6.80 -13.09
CA PHE A 109 2.22 7.48 -12.35
C PHE A 109 1.68 8.71 -13.10
N SER A 110 2.56 9.45 -13.78
CA SER A 110 2.18 10.67 -14.50
C SER A 110 1.30 10.39 -15.71
N THR A 111 1.56 9.30 -16.44
CA THR A 111 0.78 8.95 -17.64
C THR A 111 -0.45 8.08 -17.32
N SER A 112 -0.65 7.70 -16.07
CA SER A 112 -1.78 6.90 -15.59
C SER A 112 -2.64 7.67 -14.56
N VAL A 113 -2.35 7.52 -13.29
CA VAL A 113 -3.18 8.05 -12.19
C VAL A 113 -3.24 9.57 -12.18
N GLN A 114 -2.12 10.26 -12.40
CA GLN A 114 -2.10 11.72 -12.49
C GLN A 114 -2.90 12.18 -13.70
N ARG A 115 -2.66 11.62 -14.89
CA ARG A 115 -3.40 11.92 -16.12
C ARG A 115 -4.91 11.66 -15.96
N PHE A 116 -5.31 10.63 -15.20
CA PHE A 116 -6.72 10.37 -14.90
C PHE A 116 -7.39 11.57 -14.23
N ILE A 117 -6.75 12.17 -13.22
CA ILE A 117 -7.27 13.33 -12.52
C ILE A 117 -7.20 14.59 -13.38
N GLU A 118 -6.10 14.81 -14.12
CA GLU A 118 -5.93 15.95 -15.01
C GLU A 118 -6.98 15.96 -16.14
N GLN A 119 -7.22 14.80 -16.76
CA GLN A 119 -8.29 14.70 -17.78
C GLN A 119 -9.68 14.89 -17.16
N ALA A 120 -9.91 14.40 -15.93
CA ALA A 120 -11.17 14.67 -15.24
C ALA A 120 -11.37 16.16 -14.94
N ALA A 121 -10.32 16.87 -14.58
CA ALA A 121 -10.36 18.32 -14.34
C ALA A 121 -10.68 19.11 -15.61
N ALA A 122 -10.12 18.71 -16.74
CA ALA A 122 -10.28 19.41 -18.02
C ALA A 122 -11.58 19.05 -18.78
N ASP A 123 -12.18 17.88 -18.54
CA ASP A 123 -13.35 17.39 -19.30
C ASP A 123 -14.65 18.12 -18.89
N PRO A 124 -15.33 18.86 -19.80
CA PRO A 124 -16.56 19.61 -19.48
C PRO A 124 -17.73 18.70 -19.08
N ASN A 125 -17.68 17.41 -19.39
CA ASN A 125 -18.71 16.45 -19.02
C ASN A 125 -18.52 15.89 -17.59
N VAL A 126 -17.38 16.14 -16.94
CA VAL A 126 -17.16 15.76 -15.56
C VAL A 126 -17.90 16.72 -14.62
N LEU A 127 -18.75 16.16 -13.78
CA LEU A 127 -19.61 16.88 -12.84
C LEU A 127 -18.99 16.98 -11.45
N ALA A 128 -18.29 15.91 -11.03
CA ALA A 128 -17.68 15.84 -9.71
C ALA A 128 -16.38 15.02 -9.71
N ILE A 129 -15.45 15.44 -8.86
CA ILE A 129 -14.23 14.72 -8.53
C ILE A 129 -14.13 14.62 -7.01
N LYS A 130 -14.08 13.40 -6.47
CA LYS A 130 -13.88 13.15 -5.04
C LYS A 130 -12.61 12.34 -4.86
N GLN A 131 -11.69 12.81 -4.01
CA GLN A 131 -10.39 12.17 -3.82
C GLN A 131 -9.92 12.25 -2.39
N THR A 132 -9.26 11.18 -1.92
CA THR A 132 -8.54 11.18 -0.65
C THR A 132 -7.08 11.55 -0.88
N LEU A 133 -6.51 12.34 0.03
CA LEU A 133 -5.11 12.77 0.00
C LEU A 133 -4.49 12.57 1.40
N TYR A 134 -3.34 11.93 1.47
CA TYR A 134 -2.66 11.70 2.76
C TYR A 134 -1.93 12.96 3.26
N ARG A 135 -1.19 13.61 2.37
CA ARG A 135 -0.49 14.89 2.59
C ARG A 135 -0.49 15.67 1.28
N THR A 136 -0.63 16.96 1.38
CA THR A 136 -0.44 17.87 0.26
C THR A 136 0.95 18.49 0.35
N SER A 137 1.78 18.35 -0.69
CA SER A 137 2.92 19.24 -0.91
C SER A 137 2.43 20.39 -1.79
N GLY A 138 2.86 21.61 -1.52
CA GLY A 138 2.37 22.82 -2.22
C GLY A 138 2.54 22.81 -3.75
N ASP A 139 3.31 21.88 -4.31
CA ASP A 139 3.58 21.76 -5.75
C ASP A 139 3.11 20.40 -6.31
N SER A 140 1.92 19.94 -5.91
CA SER A 140 1.34 18.70 -6.42
C SER A 140 0.49 18.96 -7.67
N PRO A 141 0.83 18.35 -8.84
CA PRO A 141 0.03 18.46 -10.06
C PRO A 141 -1.44 18.03 -9.86
N ILE A 142 -1.67 17.00 -9.03
CA ILE A 142 -3.03 16.53 -8.70
C ILE A 142 -3.79 17.61 -7.92
N VAL A 143 -3.18 18.26 -6.93
CA VAL A 143 -3.83 19.33 -6.17
C VAL A 143 -4.16 20.51 -7.09
N ARG A 144 -3.25 20.87 -7.97
CA ARG A 144 -3.50 21.91 -8.98
C ARG A 144 -4.68 21.57 -9.88
N ALA A 145 -4.71 20.36 -10.44
CA ALA A 145 -5.83 19.90 -11.25
C ALA A 145 -7.18 19.91 -10.49
N LEU A 146 -7.18 19.58 -9.20
CA LEU A 146 -8.40 19.65 -8.38
C LEU A 146 -8.85 21.11 -8.14
N ILE A 147 -7.92 22.05 -7.99
CA ILE A 147 -8.22 23.48 -7.88
C ILE A 147 -8.81 23.97 -9.20
N ASP A 148 -8.15 23.73 -10.33
CA ASP A 148 -8.62 24.11 -11.67
C ASP A 148 -10.03 23.55 -11.94
N ALA A 149 -10.31 22.31 -11.53
CA ALA A 149 -11.63 21.70 -11.65
C ALA A 149 -12.69 22.45 -10.82
N ALA A 150 -12.35 22.85 -9.60
CA ALA A 150 -13.27 23.60 -8.73
C ALA A 150 -13.54 25.01 -9.28
N GLU A 151 -12.52 25.70 -9.79
CA GLU A 151 -12.63 27.01 -10.45
C GLU A 151 -13.46 26.93 -11.73
N ALA A 152 -13.39 25.80 -12.46
CA ALA A 152 -14.24 25.50 -13.60
C ALA A 152 -15.69 25.13 -13.23
N GLY A 153 -16.09 25.21 -11.95
CA GLY A 153 -17.45 24.99 -11.48
C GLY A 153 -17.82 23.51 -11.23
N LYS A 154 -16.86 22.59 -11.22
CA LYS A 154 -17.11 21.19 -10.88
C LYS A 154 -17.22 21.01 -9.36
N GLN A 155 -17.99 20.01 -8.93
CA GLN A 155 -18.01 19.63 -7.51
C GLN A 155 -16.72 18.89 -7.16
N VAL A 156 -15.85 19.49 -6.38
CA VAL A 156 -14.59 18.88 -5.92
C VAL A 156 -14.63 18.62 -4.43
N VAL A 157 -14.28 17.39 -4.02
CA VAL A 157 -14.13 16.98 -2.62
C VAL A 157 -12.76 16.36 -2.43
N ALA A 158 -11.86 17.07 -1.78
CA ALA A 158 -10.55 16.58 -1.39
C ALA A 158 -10.53 16.31 0.12
N LEU A 159 -10.43 15.03 0.52
CA LEU A 159 -10.36 14.63 1.92
C LEU A 159 -8.90 14.44 2.33
N VAL A 160 -8.40 15.37 3.14
CA VAL A 160 -7.02 15.37 3.65
C VAL A 160 -7.02 15.08 5.14
N GLY A 161 -6.22 14.13 5.60
CA GLY A 161 -6.08 13.91 7.04
C GLY A 161 -5.44 12.59 7.45
N LEU A 162 -4.89 12.58 8.67
CA LEU A 162 -4.18 11.42 9.24
C LEU A 162 -5.07 10.19 9.47
N LYS A 163 -6.39 10.38 9.62
CA LYS A 163 -7.36 9.29 9.78
C LYS A 163 -7.76 8.68 8.44
N THR A 164 -7.80 9.46 7.35
CA THR A 164 -8.15 8.98 6.01
C THR A 164 -6.88 8.49 5.31
N HIS A 165 -6.66 7.19 5.32
CA HIS A 165 -5.45 6.60 4.77
C HIS A 165 -5.70 5.82 3.45
N CYS A 166 -6.95 5.55 3.09
CA CYS A 166 -7.29 4.95 1.81
C CYS A 166 -6.84 5.84 0.63
N LYS A 167 -6.54 5.20 -0.50
CA LYS A 167 -6.12 5.86 -1.73
C LYS A 167 -7.20 5.62 -2.78
N THR A 168 -8.19 6.52 -2.78
CA THR A 168 -9.37 6.40 -3.64
C THR A 168 -9.66 7.70 -4.35
N ALA A 169 -10.05 7.61 -5.62
CA ALA A 169 -10.59 8.71 -6.39
C ALA A 169 -11.86 8.27 -7.12
N LEU A 170 -12.85 9.15 -7.15
CA LEU A 170 -14.13 8.97 -7.81
C LEU A 170 -14.40 10.16 -8.73
N VAL A 171 -14.55 9.90 -10.02
CA VAL A 171 -14.95 10.87 -11.04
C VAL A 171 -16.36 10.55 -11.50
N VAL A 172 -17.25 11.53 -11.45
CA VAL A 172 -18.64 11.43 -11.92
C VAL A 172 -18.75 12.19 -13.22
N ARG A 173 -19.01 11.48 -14.31
CA ARG A 173 -19.05 12.01 -15.67
C ARG A 173 -20.42 11.81 -16.31
N ARG A 174 -20.91 12.84 -17.00
CA ARG A 174 -22.11 12.74 -17.86
C ARG A 174 -21.75 12.07 -19.19
N GLU A 175 -22.51 11.06 -19.57
CA GLU A 175 -22.37 10.35 -20.85
C GLU A 175 -23.73 10.28 -21.56
N GLY A 176 -23.98 11.27 -22.42
CA GLY A 176 -25.30 11.47 -22.99
C GLY A 176 -26.38 11.69 -21.90
N PRO A 177 -27.45 10.90 -21.88
CA PRO A 177 -28.51 11.00 -20.87
C PRO A 177 -28.14 10.35 -19.54
N THR A 178 -27.01 9.64 -19.42
CA THR A 178 -26.63 8.86 -18.25
C THR A 178 -25.43 9.46 -17.52
N ILE A 179 -25.19 8.97 -16.31
CA ILE A 179 -24.02 9.30 -15.50
C ILE A 179 -23.20 8.04 -15.31
N ARG A 180 -21.90 8.12 -15.61
CA ARG A 180 -20.95 7.05 -15.35
C ARG A 180 -19.93 7.48 -14.28
N ARG A 181 -19.53 6.53 -13.46
CA ARG A 181 -18.51 6.71 -12.44
C ARG A 181 -17.24 6.04 -12.89
N TYR A 182 -16.12 6.74 -12.75
CA TYR A 182 -14.79 6.23 -12.99
C TYR A 182 -14.01 6.31 -11.69
N CYS A 183 -13.31 5.27 -11.36
CA CYS A 183 -12.73 5.08 -10.05
C CYS A 183 -11.26 4.72 -10.13
N HIS A 184 -10.51 5.13 -9.12
CA HIS A 184 -9.21 4.61 -8.82
C HIS A 184 -9.18 4.12 -7.37
N VAL A 185 -8.67 2.91 -7.15
CA VAL A 185 -8.36 2.37 -5.81
C VAL A 185 -6.93 1.87 -5.84
N GLY A 186 -6.07 2.44 -5.03
CA GLY A 186 -4.65 2.10 -5.02
C GLY A 186 -4.12 1.72 -3.65
N THR A 187 -2.93 1.12 -3.65
CA THR A 187 -2.15 0.84 -2.45
C THR A 187 -1.25 2.02 -2.07
N GLY A 188 -0.82 2.81 -3.07
CA GLY A 188 0.12 3.92 -2.96
C GLY A 188 -0.50 5.31 -2.87
N ASN A 189 0.23 6.23 -2.26
CA ASN A 189 -0.19 7.62 -2.12
C ASN A 189 -0.24 8.36 -3.47
N TYR A 190 -1.12 9.35 -3.57
CA TYR A 190 -1.18 10.28 -4.72
C TYR A 190 -0.03 11.29 -4.69
N ASN A 191 1.20 10.79 -4.86
CA ASN A 191 2.40 11.61 -4.84
C ASN A 191 3.41 11.08 -5.87
N SER A 192 3.74 11.90 -6.86
CA SER A 192 4.62 11.54 -7.98
C SER A 192 6.07 11.22 -7.56
N LYS A 193 6.53 11.77 -6.43
CA LYS A 193 7.88 11.47 -5.90
C LYS A 193 7.91 10.08 -5.27
N THR A 194 6.94 9.76 -4.39
CA THR A 194 6.87 8.44 -3.76
C THR A 194 6.53 7.34 -4.76
N ALA A 195 5.71 7.62 -5.78
CA ALA A 195 5.37 6.67 -6.83
C ALA A 195 6.57 6.23 -7.71
N ARG A 196 7.72 6.90 -7.61
CA ARG A 196 8.97 6.50 -8.26
C ARG A 196 9.88 5.65 -7.36
N LEU A 197 9.57 5.58 -6.07
CA LEU A 197 10.40 4.95 -5.05
C LEU A 197 9.71 3.77 -4.38
N TYR A 198 8.38 3.72 -4.42
CA TYR A 198 7.54 2.72 -3.78
C TYR A 198 6.93 1.80 -4.83
N GLU A 199 6.94 0.51 -4.53
CA GLU A 199 6.23 -0.48 -5.32
C GLU A 199 4.77 -0.51 -4.85
N ASP A 200 3.85 -0.14 -5.75
CA ASP A 200 2.43 -0.02 -5.48
C ASP A 200 1.59 -0.45 -6.68
N VAL A 201 0.41 -0.99 -6.41
CA VAL A 201 -0.57 -1.31 -7.45
C VAL A 201 -1.81 -0.42 -7.34
N GLY A 202 -2.45 -0.15 -8.48
CA GLY A 202 -3.66 0.67 -8.54
C GLY A 202 -4.64 0.18 -9.61
N LEU A 203 -5.89 0.01 -9.22
CA LEU A 203 -7.00 -0.34 -10.09
C LEU A 203 -7.69 0.92 -10.62
N LEU A 204 -7.72 1.10 -11.92
CA LEU A 204 -8.56 2.06 -12.62
C LEU A 204 -9.74 1.32 -13.23
N THR A 205 -10.97 1.74 -12.93
CA THR A 205 -12.18 1.01 -13.31
C THR A 205 -13.38 1.90 -13.55
N ALA A 206 -14.28 1.45 -14.42
CA ALA A 206 -15.62 2.01 -14.60
C ALA A 206 -16.73 1.06 -14.11
N ALA A 207 -16.37 0.03 -13.32
CA ALA A 207 -17.30 -0.97 -12.78
C ALA A 207 -18.39 -0.28 -11.92
N PRO A 208 -19.69 -0.47 -12.22
CA PRO A 208 -20.78 0.21 -11.54
C PRO A 208 -20.81 -0.03 -10.03
N ASP A 209 -20.48 -1.25 -9.61
CA ASP A 209 -20.51 -1.66 -8.21
C ASP A 209 -19.44 -0.95 -7.37
N ILE A 210 -18.20 -0.85 -7.89
CA ILE A 210 -17.12 -0.10 -7.24
C ILE A 210 -17.47 1.39 -7.23
N GLY A 211 -18.03 1.92 -8.32
CA GLY A 211 -18.49 3.30 -8.39
C GLY A 211 -19.60 3.62 -7.37
N ALA A 212 -20.54 2.69 -7.15
CA ALA A 212 -21.57 2.83 -6.13
C ALA A 212 -20.97 2.79 -4.72
N ASP A 213 -20.08 1.83 -4.44
CA ASP A 213 -19.45 1.69 -3.14
C ASP A 213 -18.55 2.90 -2.79
N LEU A 214 -17.79 3.44 -3.74
CA LEU A 214 -17.02 4.67 -3.52
C LEU A 214 -17.91 5.90 -3.33
N THR A 215 -19.06 5.96 -4.00
CA THR A 215 -20.05 7.02 -3.74
C THR A 215 -20.52 6.97 -2.30
N ASP A 216 -20.89 5.77 -1.83
CA ASP A 216 -21.33 5.53 -0.45
C ASP A 216 -20.21 5.86 0.56
N LEU A 217 -18.96 5.47 0.25
CA LEU A 217 -17.80 5.78 1.09
C LEU A 217 -17.59 7.30 1.23
N PHE A 218 -17.54 8.03 0.10
CA PHE A 218 -17.37 9.49 0.15
C PHE A 218 -18.52 10.19 0.87
N ASN A 219 -19.77 9.72 0.70
CA ASN A 219 -20.91 10.24 1.42
C ASN A 219 -20.79 9.97 2.94
N SER A 220 -20.29 8.81 3.33
CA SER A 220 -20.01 8.52 4.74
C SER A 220 -18.91 9.40 5.32
N LEU A 221 -17.82 9.61 4.56
CA LEU A 221 -16.69 10.43 5.00
C LEU A 221 -17.02 11.94 5.10
N THR A 222 -18.02 12.40 4.33
CA THR A 222 -18.50 13.79 4.37
C THR A 222 -19.71 14.00 5.27
N GLY A 223 -20.14 12.97 6.01
CA GLY A 223 -21.21 13.08 7.00
C GLY A 223 -22.62 12.93 6.46
N TYR A 224 -22.81 12.64 5.16
CA TYR A 224 -24.14 12.49 4.55
C TYR A 224 -24.81 11.15 4.81
N SER A 225 -24.06 10.12 5.22
CA SER A 225 -24.61 8.79 5.52
C SER A 225 -23.78 8.04 6.54
N ARG A 226 -24.36 7.00 7.16
CA ARG A 226 -23.66 6.07 8.07
C ARG A 226 -23.76 4.66 7.50
N LYS A 227 -23.08 4.41 6.37
CA LYS A 227 -23.05 3.08 5.75
C LYS A 227 -21.95 2.22 6.36
N LEU A 228 -22.28 1.00 6.76
CA LEU A 228 -21.38 0.05 7.42
C LEU A 228 -21.01 -1.16 6.53
N SER A 229 -21.71 -1.35 5.41
CA SER A 229 -21.48 -2.50 4.52
C SER A 229 -21.38 -2.04 3.06
N TYR A 230 -20.48 -2.66 2.32
CA TYR A 230 -20.20 -2.39 0.91
C TYR A 230 -20.30 -3.68 0.11
N ARG A 231 -20.42 -3.58 -1.23
CA ARG A 231 -20.63 -4.74 -2.12
C ARG A 231 -19.30 -5.40 -2.52
N ASN A 232 -18.34 -4.58 -2.93
CA ASN A 232 -17.04 -4.99 -3.47
C ASN A 232 -15.87 -4.30 -2.77
N LEU A 233 -16.14 -3.55 -1.72
CA LEU A 233 -15.13 -2.95 -0.86
C LEU A 233 -15.19 -3.54 0.54
N LEU A 234 -14.02 -3.68 1.16
CA LEU A 234 -13.90 -3.80 2.60
C LEU A 234 -13.37 -2.47 3.13
N VAL A 235 -14.01 -1.93 4.13
CA VAL A 235 -13.68 -0.60 4.67
C VAL A 235 -13.41 -0.68 6.18
N ALA A 236 -12.26 -0.16 6.62
CA ALA A 236 -11.98 0.04 8.04
C ALA A 236 -12.59 1.38 8.52
N PRO A 237 -12.96 1.48 9.82
CA PRO A 237 -12.62 0.57 10.91
C PRO A 237 -13.55 -0.65 11.10
N HIS A 238 -14.63 -0.80 10.37
CA HIS A 238 -15.68 -1.77 10.71
C HIS A 238 -15.70 -3.06 9.87
N GLY A 239 -15.09 -3.08 8.68
CA GLY A 239 -15.30 -4.17 7.71
C GLY A 239 -14.08 -4.98 7.32
N ILE A 240 -12.86 -4.42 7.36
CA ILE A 240 -11.68 -5.10 6.81
C ILE A 240 -11.30 -6.34 7.63
N ARG A 241 -11.12 -6.22 8.95
CA ARG A 241 -10.75 -7.36 9.80
C ARG A 241 -11.72 -8.52 9.65
N ALA A 242 -13.00 -8.25 9.89
CA ALA A 242 -14.06 -9.26 9.78
C ALA A 242 -14.15 -9.85 8.37
N GLY A 243 -14.01 -9.02 7.34
CA GLY A 243 -14.04 -9.46 5.95
C GLY A 243 -12.86 -10.34 5.56
N ILE A 244 -11.67 -10.10 6.11
CA ILE A 244 -10.49 -10.96 5.88
C ILE A 244 -10.66 -12.29 6.59
N ILE A 245 -11.10 -12.28 7.85
CA ILE A 245 -11.34 -13.51 8.62
C ILE A 245 -12.40 -14.38 7.94
N ASP A 246 -13.50 -13.78 7.45
CA ASP A 246 -14.52 -14.49 6.66
C ASP A 246 -13.91 -15.19 5.43
N ARG A 247 -13.03 -14.53 4.71
CA ARG A 247 -12.37 -15.11 3.54
C ARG A 247 -11.42 -16.24 3.88
N VAL A 248 -10.67 -16.12 4.97
CA VAL A 248 -9.84 -17.20 5.48
C VAL A 248 -10.71 -18.41 5.84
N GLU A 249 -11.84 -18.21 6.51
CA GLU A 249 -12.76 -19.30 6.89
C GLU A 249 -13.44 -19.95 5.67
N ARG A 250 -13.83 -19.15 4.69
CA ARG A 250 -14.39 -19.66 3.41
C ARG A 250 -13.35 -20.42 2.61
N GLU A 251 -12.10 -19.96 2.59
CA GLU A 251 -10.97 -20.68 1.96
C GLU A 251 -10.75 -22.06 2.63
N VAL A 252 -10.80 -22.11 3.96
CA VAL A 252 -10.72 -23.37 4.73
C VAL A 252 -11.91 -24.29 4.41
N ALA A 253 -13.10 -23.74 4.33
CA ALA A 253 -14.30 -24.54 4.00
C ALA A 253 -14.21 -25.12 2.58
N ALA A 254 -13.77 -24.32 1.59
CA ALA A 254 -13.57 -24.76 0.21
C ALA A 254 -12.44 -25.81 0.12
N HIS A 255 -11.33 -25.62 0.83
CA HIS A 255 -10.23 -26.60 0.91
C HIS A 255 -10.70 -27.96 1.44
N ARG A 256 -11.51 -27.98 2.49
CA ARG A 256 -12.07 -29.21 3.08
C ARG A 256 -13.09 -29.90 2.17
N ALA A 257 -13.89 -29.15 1.43
CA ALA A 257 -14.89 -29.68 0.54
C ALA A 257 -14.29 -30.48 -0.64
N GLU A 258 -13.08 -30.13 -1.10
CA GLU A 258 -12.34 -30.83 -2.15
C GLU A 258 -11.56 -32.08 -1.64
N GLY A 259 -11.59 -32.35 -0.34
CA GLY A 259 -10.86 -33.43 0.33
C GLY A 259 -9.44 -33.00 0.73
N ALA A 260 -9.04 -33.30 1.97
CA ALA A 260 -7.81 -32.78 2.60
C ALA A 260 -6.50 -33.13 1.87
N HIS A 261 -6.49 -34.14 0.99
CA HIS A 261 -5.30 -34.54 0.21
C HIS A 261 -5.24 -33.90 -1.19
N ASN A 262 -6.35 -33.39 -1.71
CA ASN A 262 -6.45 -32.72 -3.02
C ASN A 262 -6.87 -31.24 -2.89
N GLY A 263 -7.00 -30.74 -1.68
CA GLY A 263 -7.49 -29.40 -1.41
C GLY A 263 -6.61 -28.32 -2.06
N LYS A 264 -7.20 -27.44 -2.84
CA LYS A 264 -6.53 -26.34 -3.53
C LYS A 264 -6.36 -25.08 -2.68
N GLY A 265 -6.68 -25.17 -1.36
CA GLY A 265 -6.61 -24.02 -0.48
C GLY A 265 -5.19 -23.44 -0.42
N ARG A 266 -5.07 -22.18 -0.81
CA ARG A 266 -3.83 -21.42 -0.77
C ARG A 266 -4.15 -19.96 -0.49
N ILE A 267 -3.59 -19.42 0.58
CA ILE A 267 -3.70 -18.00 0.92
C ILE A 267 -2.35 -17.34 0.67
N ARG A 268 -2.34 -16.25 -0.10
CA ARG A 268 -1.16 -15.43 -0.35
C ARG A 268 -1.42 -14.00 0.06
N LEU A 269 -0.55 -13.46 0.90
CA LEU A 269 -0.71 -12.13 1.45
C LEU A 269 0.58 -11.33 1.20
N LYS A 270 0.45 -10.14 0.61
CA LYS A 270 1.53 -9.16 0.51
C LYS A 270 1.10 -7.91 1.25
N MET A 271 1.93 -7.42 2.19
CA MET A 271 1.64 -6.26 3.02
C MET A 271 2.89 -5.70 3.68
N ASN A 272 2.76 -4.54 4.34
CA ASN A 272 3.90 -3.96 5.05
C ASN A 272 4.04 -4.48 6.49
N ALA A 273 2.93 -4.81 7.15
CA ALA A 273 2.94 -5.28 8.53
C ALA A 273 1.79 -6.24 8.83
N LEU A 274 2.08 -7.27 9.63
CA LEU A 274 1.14 -8.28 10.11
C LEU A 274 1.30 -8.47 11.62
N VAL A 275 0.46 -7.77 12.41
CA VAL A 275 0.50 -7.79 13.88
C VAL A 275 -0.89 -7.90 14.53
N ASP A 276 -1.96 -7.96 13.75
CA ASP A 276 -3.31 -8.13 14.25
C ASP A 276 -3.55 -9.56 14.70
N GLU A 277 -3.79 -9.75 15.99
CA GLU A 277 -3.90 -11.07 16.62
C GLU A 277 -5.05 -11.89 16.06
N GLN A 278 -6.19 -11.26 15.76
CA GLN A 278 -7.37 -11.97 15.25
C GLN A 278 -7.14 -12.50 13.83
N VAL A 279 -6.45 -11.73 12.98
CA VAL A 279 -6.05 -12.16 11.64
C VAL A 279 -5.01 -13.27 11.73
N ILE A 280 -4.00 -13.13 12.60
CA ILE A 280 -2.96 -14.17 12.82
C ILE A 280 -3.60 -15.46 13.31
N ASP A 281 -4.52 -15.42 14.27
CA ASP A 281 -5.24 -16.59 14.76
C ASP A 281 -6.06 -17.28 13.66
N ALA A 282 -6.69 -16.51 12.78
CA ALA A 282 -7.41 -17.08 11.65
C ALA A 282 -6.46 -17.80 10.69
N LEU A 283 -5.28 -17.23 10.41
CA LEU A 283 -4.25 -17.87 9.59
C LEU A 283 -3.70 -19.15 10.25
N TYR A 284 -3.50 -19.16 11.58
CA TYR A 284 -3.11 -20.38 12.29
C TYR A 284 -4.19 -21.48 12.20
N ARG A 285 -5.47 -21.12 12.31
CA ARG A 285 -6.58 -22.08 12.11
C ARG A 285 -6.58 -22.64 10.69
N ALA A 286 -6.32 -21.80 9.68
CA ALA A 286 -6.23 -22.23 8.28
C ALA A 286 -5.03 -23.16 8.05
N SER A 287 -3.86 -22.84 8.62
CA SER A 287 -2.67 -23.71 8.55
C SER A 287 -2.94 -25.09 9.17
N ARG A 288 -3.56 -25.14 10.35
CA ARG A 288 -3.95 -26.43 10.98
C ARG A 288 -4.98 -27.20 10.16
N ALA A 289 -5.77 -26.54 9.35
CA ALA A 289 -6.70 -27.18 8.43
C ALA A 289 -6.02 -27.71 7.15
N GLY A 290 -4.72 -27.48 6.95
CA GLY A 290 -3.93 -27.93 5.80
C GLY A 290 -3.82 -26.89 4.66
N VAL A 291 -4.38 -25.70 4.82
CA VAL A 291 -4.26 -24.63 3.83
C VAL A 291 -2.83 -24.09 3.80
N ARG A 292 -2.22 -24.02 2.61
CA ARG A 292 -0.91 -23.40 2.41
C ARG A 292 -1.03 -21.89 2.49
N ILE A 293 -0.16 -21.26 3.28
CA ILE A 293 -0.18 -19.81 3.51
C ILE A 293 1.21 -19.24 3.21
N GLU A 294 1.26 -18.24 2.36
CA GLU A 294 2.49 -17.57 1.94
C GLU A 294 2.34 -16.07 2.14
N VAL A 295 3.23 -15.51 2.95
CA VAL A 295 3.18 -14.10 3.34
C VAL A 295 4.45 -13.40 2.87
N VAL A 296 4.30 -12.31 2.12
CA VAL A 296 5.36 -11.37 1.80
C VAL A 296 5.14 -10.13 2.65
N VAL A 297 5.99 -9.93 3.68
CA VAL A 297 5.86 -8.82 4.61
C VAL A 297 7.17 -8.04 4.69
N ARG A 298 7.12 -6.74 4.45
CA ARG A 298 8.31 -5.89 4.43
C ARG A 298 8.81 -5.48 5.82
N GLY A 299 7.90 -5.25 6.74
CA GLY A 299 8.20 -4.71 8.07
C GLY A 299 7.86 -5.68 9.18
N ILE A 300 7.16 -5.20 10.21
CA ILE A 300 6.86 -5.96 11.42
C ILE A 300 5.93 -7.14 11.12
N CYS A 301 6.33 -8.35 11.55
CA CYS A 301 5.53 -9.56 11.52
C CYS A 301 5.51 -10.21 12.90
N ALA A 302 4.34 -10.30 13.52
CA ALA A 302 4.15 -11.00 14.79
C ALA A 302 3.71 -12.46 14.61
N LEU A 303 3.41 -12.88 13.36
CA LEU A 303 3.12 -14.26 13.04
C LEU A 303 4.40 -15.09 13.07
N ARG A 304 4.35 -16.26 13.73
CA ARG A 304 5.44 -17.23 13.80
C ARG A 304 5.19 -18.37 12.81
N PRO A 305 5.95 -18.49 11.72
CA PRO A 305 5.80 -19.59 10.76
C PRO A 305 6.47 -20.88 11.24
N GLY A 306 6.12 -22.01 10.63
CA GLY A 306 6.82 -23.29 10.83
C GLY A 306 6.73 -23.90 12.21
N ALA A 307 5.90 -23.38 13.12
CA ALA A 307 5.71 -23.96 14.45
C ALA A 307 4.86 -25.23 14.38
N GLN A 308 5.39 -26.33 14.96
CA GLN A 308 4.78 -27.65 14.92
C GLN A 308 3.36 -27.64 15.50
N GLY A 309 2.41 -28.23 14.77
CA GLY A 309 0.99 -28.32 15.14
C GLY A 309 0.21 -26.99 15.06
N ILE A 310 0.85 -25.89 14.62
CA ILE A 310 0.24 -24.57 14.58
C ILE A 310 0.35 -23.92 13.19
N SER A 311 1.57 -23.75 12.69
CA SER A 311 1.85 -22.95 11.48
C SER A 311 2.82 -23.64 10.51
N GLU A 312 2.80 -24.96 10.46
CA GLU A 312 3.65 -25.79 9.58
C GLU A 312 3.45 -25.48 8.10
N ASN A 313 2.25 -25.01 7.71
CA ASN A 313 1.90 -24.69 6.35
C ASN A 313 2.05 -23.18 6.05
N ILE A 314 2.74 -22.42 6.90
CA ILE A 314 2.96 -20.99 6.73
C ILE A 314 4.42 -20.70 6.40
N ILE A 315 4.64 -19.92 5.34
CA ILE A 315 5.94 -19.36 4.96
C ILE A 315 5.83 -17.85 5.01
N VAL A 316 6.84 -17.19 5.59
CA VAL A 316 6.92 -15.71 5.64
C VAL A 316 8.23 -15.27 5.01
N ARG A 317 8.13 -14.39 4.01
CA ARG A 317 9.27 -13.80 3.30
C ARG A 317 9.25 -12.27 3.38
N SER A 318 10.43 -11.67 3.29
CA SER A 318 10.62 -10.22 3.13
C SER A 318 11.52 -9.95 1.94
N ILE A 319 11.08 -9.10 1.03
CA ILE A 319 11.86 -8.66 -0.12
C ILE A 319 12.38 -7.26 0.18
N LEU A 320 13.70 -7.12 0.08
CA LEU A 320 14.39 -5.84 0.18
C LEU A 320 15.10 -5.58 -1.16
N GLY A 321 14.80 -4.46 -1.77
CA GLY A 321 15.36 -4.10 -3.06
C GLY A 321 15.48 -2.59 -3.20
N ARG A 322 15.66 -2.16 -4.43
CA ARG A 322 15.79 -0.75 -4.80
C ARG A 322 14.56 0.08 -4.44
N PHE A 323 13.37 -0.50 -4.67
CA PHE A 323 12.09 0.14 -4.39
C PHE A 323 11.54 -0.37 -3.06
N LEU A 324 10.83 0.49 -2.35
CA LEU A 324 10.15 0.11 -1.13
C LEU A 324 8.94 -0.76 -1.48
N GLU A 325 8.96 -2.04 -1.11
CA GLU A 325 7.79 -2.90 -1.21
C GLU A 325 6.65 -2.31 -0.38
N HIS A 326 5.57 -1.89 -1.04
CA HIS A 326 4.52 -1.10 -0.37
C HIS A 326 3.10 -1.54 -0.74
N SER A 327 2.91 -2.30 -1.80
CA SER A 327 1.59 -2.78 -2.18
C SER A 327 1.00 -3.73 -1.12
N ARG A 328 -0.34 -3.75 -1.04
CA ARG A 328 -1.10 -4.73 -0.25
C ARG A 328 -1.99 -5.47 -1.21
N ILE A 329 -1.74 -6.78 -1.29
CA ILE A 329 -2.43 -7.70 -2.18
C ILE A 329 -2.78 -8.94 -1.36
N LEU A 330 -4.04 -9.36 -1.41
CA LEU A 330 -4.52 -10.58 -0.77
C LEU A 330 -5.10 -11.50 -1.84
N HIS A 331 -4.80 -12.78 -1.75
CA HIS A 331 -5.34 -13.81 -2.63
C HIS A 331 -5.81 -15.02 -1.83
N PHE A 332 -7.03 -15.45 -2.11
CA PHE A 332 -7.67 -16.64 -1.57
C PHE A 332 -8.04 -17.55 -2.75
N ARG A 333 -7.24 -18.60 -2.97
CA ARG A 333 -7.25 -19.37 -4.22
C ARG A 333 -8.50 -20.22 -4.41
N ALA A 334 -8.94 -20.94 -3.38
CA ALA A 334 -10.07 -21.87 -3.53
C ALA A 334 -11.40 -21.14 -3.73
N ILE A 335 -11.51 -19.90 -3.24
CA ILE A 335 -12.67 -19.04 -3.48
C ILE A 335 -12.48 -18.04 -4.62
N ASP A 336 -11.32 -18.07 -5.30
CA ASP A 336 -10.94 -17.23 -6.46
C ASP A 336 -11.12 -15.73 -6.21
N GLU A 337 -10.61 -15.22 -5.08
CA GLU A 337 -10.72 -13.80 -4.73
C GLU A 337 -9.34 -13.14 -4.62
N PHE A 338 -9.15 -12.04 -5.38
CA PHE A 338 -8.03 -11.10 -5.24
C PHE A 338 -8.50 -9.76 -4.69
N TRP A 339 -7.72 -9.19 -3.76
CA TRP A 339 -8.01 -7.92 -3.12
C TRP A 339 -6.75 -7.05 -3.11
N ILE A 340 -6.91 -5.75 -3.42
CA ILE A 340 -5.85 -4.75 -3.30
C ILE A 340 -6.33 -3.57 -2.46
N GLY A 341 -5.44 -2.89 -1.77
CA GLY A 341 -5.83 -1.69 -1.05
C GLY A 341 -4.79 -1.11 -0.10
N SER A 342 -5.26 -0.33 0.86
CA SER A 342 -4.40 0.52 1.67
C SER A 342 -4.07 -0.05 3.06
N ALA A 343 -4.75 -1.12 3.50
CA ALA A 343 -4.67 -1.62 4.85
C ALA A 343 -3.51 -2.59 5.07
N ASP A 344 -2.72 -2.34 6.10
CA ASP A 344 -1.90 -3.36 6.76
C ASP A 344 -2.70 -4.03 7.89
N MET A 345 -2.31 -5.22 8.29
CA MET A 345 -2.96 -5.97 9.37
C MET A 345 -2.41 -5.50 10.73
N MET A 346 -2.79 -4.27 11.10
CA MET A 346 -2.39 -3.58 12.32
C MET A 346 -3.59 -2.88 12.95
N HIS A 347 -3.67 -2.82 14.28
CA HIS A 347 -4.72 -2.10 15.01
C HIS A 347 -4.92 -0.66 14.53
N ARG A 348 -3.82 0.06 14.29
CA ARG A 348 -3.89 1.43 13.78
C ARG A 348 -4.65 1.54 12.46
N ASN A 349 -4.44 0.57 11.54
CA ASN A 349 -5.12 0.53 10.24
C ASN A 349 -6.57 0.04 10.38
N LEU A 350 -6.77 -1.04 11.14
CA LEU A 350 -8.06 -1.73 11.19
C LEU A 350 -9.08 -1.11 12.13
N ASP A 351 -8.63 -0.34 13.16
CA ASP A 351 -9.51 0.21 14.20
C ASP A 351 -9.59 1.74 14.21
N ARG A 352 -8.55 2.44 13.70
CA ARG A 352 -8.42 3.90 13.89
C ARG A 352 -8.35 4.72 12.60
N ARG A 353 -8.14 4.07 11.46
CA ARG A 353 -8.04 4.71 10.15
C ARG A 353 -9.19 4.31 9.24
N VAL A 354 -9.44 5.15 8.25
CA VAL A 354 -10.25 4.75 7.09
C VAL A 354 -9.30 4.14 6.07
N GLU A 355 -9.47 2.86 5.88
CA GLU A 355 -8.74 2.06 4.88
C GLU A 355 -9.75 1.41 3.92
N VAL A 356 -9.30 1.10 2.72
CA VAL A 356 -10.12 0.42 1.72
C VAL A 356 -9.34 -0.74 1.11
N MET A 357 -10.00 -1.88 0.98
CA MET A 357 -9.60 -2.98 0.12
C MET A 357 -10.67 -3.17 -0.95
N ALA A 358 -10.28 -3.27 -2.22
CA ALA A 358 -11.16 -3.51 -3.36
C ALA A 358 -10.92 -4.88 -3.97
N GLN A 359 -12.00 -5.59 -4.32
CA GLN A 359 -11.91 -6.85 -5.03
C GLN A 359 -11.57 -6.61 -6.50
N VAL A 360 -10.56 -7.31 -7.01
CA VAL A 360 -10.20 -7.35 -8.43
C VAL A 360 -10.82 -8.60 -9.05
N LYS A 361 -11.76 -8.40 -9.98
CA LYS A 361 -12.55 -9.50 -10.58
C LYS A 361 -12.18 -9.81 -12.03
N ASN A 362 -11.50 -8.90 -12.72
CA ASN A 362 -11.14 -9.07 -14.11
C ASN A 362 -10.06 -10.15 -14.24
N PRO A 363 -10.30 -11.26 -14.99
CA PRO A 363 -9.35 -12.39 -15.09
C PRO A 363 -7.97 -12.01 -15.62
N ARG A 364 -7.86 -11.00 -16.49
CA ARG A 364 -6.56 -10.51 -16.98
C ARG A 364 -5.77 -9.82 -15.87
N LEU A 365 -6.47 -9.06 -15.00
CA LEU A 365 -5.83 -8.35 -13.91
C LEU A 365 -5.49 -9.27 -12.74
N THR A 366 -6.35 -10.27 -12.46
CA THR A 366 -6.03 -11.29 -11.46
C THR A 366 -4.83 -12.13 -11.87
N ALA A 367 -4.67 -12.46 -13.17
CA ALA A 367 -3.48 -13.12 -13.68
C ALA A 367 -2.20 -12.28 -13.46
N GLN A 368 -2.26 -10.95 -13.67
CA GLN A 368 -1.13 -10.06 -13.39
C GLN A 368 -0.75 -10.06 -11.89
N LEU A 369 -1.76 -10.03 -11.00
CA LEU A 369 -1.52 -10.13 -9.55
C LEU A 369 -0.97 -11.50 -9.15
N ASP A 370 -1.42 -12.56 -9.81
CA ASP A 370 -0.92 -13.92 -9.63
C ASP A 370 0.57 -14.01 -10.00
N GLU A 371 0.96 -13.46 -11.14
CA GLU A 371 2.36 -13.39 -11.59
C GLU A 371 3.27 -12.61 -10.61
N LEU A 372 2.74 -11.56 -9.96
CA LEU A 372 3.49 -10.83 -8.93
C LEU A 372 3.79 -11.73 -7.73
N PHE A 373 2.81 -12.52 -7.28
CA PHE A 373 3.03 -13.47 -6.20
C PHE A 373 3.98 -14.59 -6.63
N GLU A 374 3.80 -15.19 -7.81
CA GLU A 374 4.68 -16.26 -8.28
C GLU A 374 6.14 -15.77 -8.40
N SER A 375 6.36 -14.54 -8.89
CA SER A 375 7.70 -13.95 -8.93
C SER A 375 8.28 -13.66 -7.54
N ALA A 376 7.47 -13.14 -6.60
CA ALA A 376 7.92 -12.83 -5.24
C ALA A 376 8.21 -14.09 -4.41
N LEU A 377 7.50 -15.19 -4.70
CA LEU A 377 7.57 -16.46 -3.97
C LEU A 377 8.44 -17.50 -4.68
N ASP A 378 9.02 -17.19 -5.85
CA ASP A 378 9.94 -18.07 -6.56
C ASP A 378 11.12 -18.45 -5.63
N PRO A 379 11.49 -19.73 -5.56
CA PRO A 379 12.60 -20.21 -4.72
C PRO A 379 13.95 -19.53 -5.01
N CYS A 380 14.14 -19.04 -6.23
CA CYS A 380 15.35 -18.33 -6.65
C CYS A 380 15.30 -16.83 -6.34
N THR A 381 14.18 -16.29 -5.88
CA THR A 381 14.07 -14.86 -5.56
C THR A 381 14.85 -14.51 -4.31
N ARG A 382 15.72 -13.48 -4.42
CA ARG A 382 16.43 -12.93 -3.28
C ARG A 382 15.45 -12.35 -2.27
N CYS A 383 15.42 -12.93 -1.08
CA CYS A 383 14.56 -12.50 0.01
C CYS A 383 15.16 -12.85 1.37
N TRP A 384 14.47 -12.50 2.42
CA TRP A 384 14.69 -12.99 3.78
C TRP A 384 13.52 -13.88 4.15
N GLU A 385 13.79 -15.04 4.75
CA GLU A 385 12.77 -15.94 5.28
C GLU A 385 12.77 -15.92 6.80
N LEU A 386 11.57 -15.83 7.38
CA LEU A 386 11.38 -15.89 8.83
C LEU A 386 11.32 -17.35 9.28
N GLY A 387 12.20 -17.74 10.20
CA GLY A 387 12.24 -19.06 10.78
C GLY A 387 11.28 -19.25 11.97
N PRO A 388 11.05 -20.50 12.39
CA PRO A 388 10.22 -20.81 13.56
C PRO A 388 10.81 -20.31 14.88
N ASP A 389 12.09 -19.98 14.91
CA ASP A 389 12.80 -19.37 16.03
C ASP A 389 12.66 -17.84 16.09
N GLY A 390 12.04 -17.23 15.06
CA GLY A 390 11.89 -15.79 14.92
C GLY A 390 13.08 -15.08 14.26
N GLN A 391 14.07 -15.85 13.76
CA GLN A 391 15.21 -15.28 13.04
C GLN A 391 14.94 -15.16 11.56
N TRP A 392 15.46 -14.09 10.97
CA TRP A 392 15.44 -13.87 9.52
C TRP A 392 16.73 -14.37 8.89
N THR A 393 16.62 -15.25 7.91
CA THR A 393 17.75 -15.80 7.15
C THR A 393 17.67 -15.43 5.68
N ALA A 394 18.80 -15.14 5.06
CA ALA A 394 18.86 -14.83 3.63
C ALA A 394 18.53 -16.08 2.78
N SER A 395 17.72 -15.92 1.73
CA SER A 395 17.32 -16.97 0.81
C SER A 395 17.35 -16.43 -0.64
N PRO A 396 17.75 -17.22 -1.65
CA PRO A 396 18.36 -18.53 -1.54
C PRO A 396 19.74 -18.45 -0.89
N GLN A 397 20.19 -19.58 -0.34
CA GLN A 397 21.54 -19.70 0.24
C GLN A 397 22.61 -19.61 -0.87
N GLU A 398 23.86 -19.29 -0.49
CA GLU A 398 24.99 -19.21 -1.42
C GLU A 398 25.12 -20.48 -2.29
N GLY A 399 25.43 -20.27 -3.57
CA GLY A 399 25.60 -21.38 -4.55
C GLY A 399 24.38 -21.66 -5.43
N HIS A 400 23.22 -21.02 -5.16
CA HIS A 400 22.05 -21.12 -6.03
C HIS A 400 21.95 -19.91 -6.97
N SER A 401 21.26 -20.11 -8.12
CA SER A 401 20.89 -19.00 -8.99
C SER A 401 20.02 -18.01 -8.24
N VAL A 402 20.44 -16.75 -8.18
CA VAL A 402 19.72 -15.68 -7.47
C VAL A 402 19.07 -14.76 -8.47
N ARG A 403 17.78 -14.51 -8.30
CA ARG A 403 17.00 -13.55 -9.09
C ARG A 403 16.62 -12.35 -8.22
N ASP A 404 16.81 -11.15 -8.74
CA ASP A 404 16.24 -9.95 -8.14
C ASP A 404 14.81 -9.75 -8.68
N HIS A 405 13.84 -9.75 -7.76
CA HIS A 405 12.42 -9.60 -8.09
C HIS A 405 12.14 -8.28 -8.82
N GLN A 406 12.70 -7.17 -8.30
CA GLN A 406 12.44 -5.84 -8.83
C GLN A 406 13.17 -5.59 -10.17
N GLU A 407 14.38 -6.12 -10.34
CA GLU A 407 15.07 -6.07 -11.63
C GLU A 407 14.30 -6.84 -12.70
N SER A 408 13.79 -8.03 -12.38
CA SER A 408 12.96 -8.83 -13.28
C SER A 408 11.68 -8.09 -13.71
N LEU A 409 11.07 -7.34 -12.78
CA LEU A 409 9.91 -6.50 -13.09
C LEU A 409 10.30 -5.28 -13.94
N MET A 410 11.45 -4.65 -13.69
CA MET A 410 11.95 -3.54 -14.51
C MET A 410 12.22 -3.98 -15.95
N GLU A 411 12.78 -5.18 -16.15
CA GLU A 411 13.04 -5.74 -17.47
C GLU A 411 11.74 -6.05 -18.21
N ARG A 412 10.78 -6.67 -17.54
CA ARG A 412 9.46 -7.00 -18.11
C ARG A 412 8.73 -5.76 -18.63
N HIS A 413 8.75 -4.65 -17.89
CA HIS A 413 8.08 -3.40 -18.28
C HIS A 413 8.87 -2.58 -19.32
N ARG A 414 10.12 -2.93 -19.60
CA ARG A 414 10.91 -2.32 -20.66
C ARG A 414 10.72 -2.99 -22.01
N SER A 415 10.32 -4.25 -22.00
CA SER A 415 10.04 -4.99 -23.24
C SER A 415 8.67 -4.55 -23.77
N PRO A 416 8.57 -4.11 -25.05
CA PRO A 416 7.35 -3.59 -25.64
C PRO A 416 6.25 -4.65 -25.78
#